data_99a4deaf3d846bea39390d4d31b2be15
#
_entry.id   99a4deaf3d846bea39390d4d31b2be15
#
_cell.length_a   1.000
_cell.length_b   1.000
_cell.length_c   1.000
_cell.angle_alpha   90.00
_cell.angle_beta   90.00
_cell.angle_gamma   90.00
#
_symmetry.space_group_name_H-M   'P 1'
#
loop_
_entity.id
_entity.type
_entity.pdbx_description
1 polymer ?
#
loop_
_entity_poly.entity_id
_entity_poly.type
_entity_poly.pdbx_seq_one_letter_code
_entity_poly.pdbx_strand_id
1 'polypeptide(L)'
;LQGPLSLEAPSGLLWQGGILRGPFRLQPDAYGSWTLLEQVPLERYLEGVVPHEIGAGSPMAALEAQAVLARTWALANSHRFAIDGYHLCSDTQCQVYSDPRQASDAVRQAIRATSGQVLAWNGEPIQAWYHASNGGVMAGGDEAWAMDSLPYVQARADGSAAWVNGMVLPMKDASSVSGLLARSEGAYGTNHPRFRWSRTYSAGQVAQALRAAGLPSGVPDDLRVEKRGASGRVLALDIEMTGDGEAVLLQLDGIRRTLRRLPSTLFVIETLGPDRWRFNGGGFGHGVGLSQAGAIDLAARGWSFERILSHYYPGTTLTSVRPSSSSLPGQAP
;
A
#
# COMPACT_ATOMS: atom_id res chain seq x y z
N LEU A 1 -2.25 13.34 35.16
CA LEU A 1 -2.32 11.89 35.06
C LEU A 1 -0.89 11.35 35.00
N GLN A 2 -0.55 10.40 35.84
CA GLN A 2 0.75 9.74 35.85
C GLN A 2 0.55 8.28 35.47
N GLY A 3 1.24 7.80 34.43
CA GLY A 3 1.24 6.42 33.98
C GLY A 3 0.05 6.02 33.10
N PRO A 4 0.08 4.80 32.57
CA PRO A 4 -0.99 4.28 31.73
C PRO A 4 -2.27 4.04 32.53
N LEU A 5 -3.43 4.35 31.92
CA LEU A 5 -4.75 4.13 32.48
C LEU A 5 -5.47 3.04 31.70
N SER A 6 -6.03 2.06 32.39
CA SER A 6 -6.97 1.11 31.79
C SER A 6 -8.34 1.75 31.73
N LEU A 7 -9.01 1.64 30.58
CA LEU A 7 -10.34 2.18 30.36
C LEU A 7 -11.28 1.05 29.96
N GLU A 8 -12.43 1.01 30.60
CA GLU A 8 -13.52 0.12 30.24
C GLU A 8 -14.66 0.91 29.60
N ALA A 9 -15.14 0.41 28.47
CA ALA A 9 -16.28 0.97 27.76
C ALA A 9 -17.29 -0.16 27.46
N PRO A 10 -18.18 -0.50 28.40
CA PRO A 10 -19.10 -1.65 28.24
C PRO A 10 -19.95 -1.58 26.97
N SER A 11 -20.37 -0.37 26.57
CA SER A 11 -21.10 -0.12 25.32
C SER A 11 -20.20 0.06 24.10
N GLY A 12 -18.88 0.03 24.29
CA GLY A 12 -17.86 0.38 23.30
C GLY A 12 -17.57 1.87 23.25
N LEU A 13 -16.46 2.20 22.58
CA LEU A 13 -15.99 3.57 22.34
C LEU A 13 -16.29 3.95 20.89
N LEU A 14 -17.00 5.05 20.68
CA LEU A 14 -17.22 5.60 19.33
C LEU A 14 -15.93 6.28 18.85
N TRP A 15 -15.36 5.79 17.78
CA TRP A 15 -14.15 6.33 17.17
C TRP A 15 -14.26 6.31 15.65
N GLN A 16 -14.06 7.46 15.00
CA GLN A 16 -14.09 7.61 13.53
C GLN A 16 -15.30 6.94 12.84
N GLY A 17 -16.48 7.01 13.47
CA GLY A 17 -17.73 6.44 12.95
C GLY A 17 -17.91 4.93 13.20
N GLY A 18 -16.96 4.27 13.83
CA GLY A 18 -17.04 2.88 14.29
C GLY A 18 -17.14 2.75 15.80
N ILE A 19 -17.49 1.56 16.30
CA ILE A 19 -17.49 1.25 17.73
C ILE A 19 -16.44 0.21 18.04
N LEU A 20 -15.41 0.61 18.76
CA LEU A 20 -14.35 -0.25 19.29
C LEU A 20 -14.77 -0.81 20.65
N ARG A 21 -14.32 -2.02 20.99
CA ARG A 21 -14.80 -2.73 22.18
C ARG A 21 -13.77 -2.87 23.29
N GLY A 22 -12.51 -2.62 22.99
CA GLY A 22 -11.43 -2.76 23.96
C GLY A 22 -11.08 -4.23 24.32
N PRO A 23 -10.35 -4.45 25.40
CA PRO A 23 -10.00 -3.47 26.44
C PRO A 23 -9.13 -2.33 25.92
N PHE A 24 -9.24 -1.15 26.56
CA PHE A 24 -8.51 0.03 26.17
C PHE A 24 -7.45 0.40 27.21
N ARG A 25 -6.38 1.02 26.72
CA ARG A 25 -5.33 1.61 27.53
C ARG A 25 -5.01 3.01 27.00
N LEU A 26 -5.00 3.98 27.88
CA LEU A 26 -4.54 5.34 27.59
C LEU A 26 -3.17 5.52 28.21
N GLN A 27 -2.16 5.86 27.41
CA GLN A 27 -0.79 6.03 27.87
C GLN A 27 -0.13 7.25 27.26
N PRO A 28 0.85 7.88 27.96
CA PRO A 28 1.66 8.93 27.38
C PRO A 28 2.51 8.35 26.24
N ASP A 29 2.70 9.13 25.18
CA ASP A 29 3.59 8.82 24.07
C ASP A 29 4.92 9.58 24.17
N ALA A 30 5.85 9.26 23.27
CA ALA A 30 7.18 9.88 23.23
C ALA A 30 7.15 11.37 22.84
N TYR A 31 6.02 11.90 22.40
CA TYR A 31 5.85 13.28 21.92
C TYR A 31 5.19 14.20 22.96
N GLY A 32 4.90 13.69 24.16
CA GLY A 32 4.25 14.44 25.24
C GLY A 32 2.75 14.54 25.11
N SER A 33 2.13 13.73 24.24
CA SER A 33 0.70 13.56 24.14
C SER A 33 0.23 12.23 24.73
N TRP A 34 -1.04 11.87 24.51
CA TRP A 34 -1.62 10.63 25.02
C TRP A 34 -2.16 9.80 23.86
N THR A 35 -1.77 8.52 23.82
CA THR A 35 -2.23 7.56 22.82
C THR A 35 -3.26 6.61 23.42
N LEU A 36 -4.41 6.49 22.75
CA LEU A 36 -5.43 5.50 23.06
C LEU A 36 -5.13 4.20 22.32
N LEU A 37 -5.00 3.12 23.08
CA LEU A 37 -4.74 1.79 22.54
C LEU A 37 -5.97 0.90 22.73
N GLU A 38 -6.29 0.10 21.71
CA GLU A 38 -7.20 -1.04 21.81
C GLU A 38 -6.37 -2.33 21.79
N GLN A 39 -6.59 -3.20 22.77
CA GLN A 39 -6.01 -4.54 22.74
C GLN A 39 -6.98 -5.49 22.05
N VAL A 40 -6.55 -6.01 20.90
CA VAL A 40 -7.40 -6.85 20.03
C VAL A 40 -6.65 -8.10 19.59
N PRO A 41 -7.29 -9.30 19.67
CA PRO A 41 -6.71 -10.52 19.08
C PRO A 41 -6.50 -10.38 17.58
N LEU A 42 -5.41 -10.95 17.03
CA LEU A 42 -5.02 -10.77 15.62
C LEU A 42 -6.14 -11.11 14.64
N GLU A 43 -6.83 -12.24 14.80
CA GLU A 43 -7.91 -12.62 13.87
C GLU A 43 -9.08 -11.62 13.91
N ARG A 44 -9.38 -11.07 15.09
CA ARG A 44 -10.39 -10.01 15.21
C ARG A 44 -9.91 -8.66 14.63
N TYR A 45 -8.62 -8.35 14.75
CA TYR A 45 -8.01 -7.20 14.07
C TYR A 45 -8.22 -7.28 12.56
N LEU A 46 -8.06 -8.48 11.96
CA LEU A 46 -8.29 -8.69 10.55
C LEU A 46 -9.75 -8.44 10.13
N GLU A 47 -10.74 -8.68 11.00
CA GLU A 47 -12.14 -8.31 10.73
C GLU A 47 -12.31 -6.80 10.56
N GLY A 48 -11.48 -5.99 11.23
CA GLY A 48 -11.45 -4.54 11.09
C GLY A 48 -10.57 -4.02 9.94
N VAL A 49 -9.70 -4.86 9.36
CA VAL A 49 -8.77 -4.48 8.28
C VAL A 49 -9.27 -4.94 6.91
N VAL A 50 -9.54 -6.24 6.73
CA VAL A 50 -9.81 -6.83 5.42
C VAL A 50 -10.95 -6.14 4.66
N PRO A 51 -12.11 -5.81 5.26
CA PRO A 51 -13.20 -5.17 4.52
C PRO A 51 -12.86 -3.75 4.05
N HIS A 52 -11.96 -3.05 4.77
CA HIS A 52 -11.56 -1.67 4.44
C HIS A 52 -10.45 -1.63 3.39
N GLU A 53 -9.66 -2.69 3.29
CA GLU A 53 -8.56 -2.80 2.33
C GLU A 53 -9.04 -3.26 0.95
N ILE A 54 -9.73 -4.38 0.84
CA ILE A 54 -10.10 -4.97 -0.46
C ILE A 54 -11.60 -4.85 -0.78
N GLY A 55 -12.41 -4.42 0.20
CA GLY A 55 -13.87 -4.35 0.08
C GLY A 55 -14.57 -5.65 0.53
N ALA A 56 -15.58 -5.51 1.40
CA ALA A 56 -16.29 -6.64 2.02
C ALA A 56 -17.06 -7.54 1.04
N GLY A 57 -17.34 -7.06 -0.19
CA GLY A 57 -18.03 -7.80 -1.25
C GLY A 57 -17.10 -8.47 -2.28
N SER A 58 -15.80 -8.48 -2.04
CA SER A 58 -14.83 -9.13 -2.95
C SER A 58 -15.02 -10.65 -3.02
N PRO A 59 -14.64 -11.33 -4.11
CA PRO A 59 -14.68 -12.78 -4.22
C PRO A 59 -13.91 -13.49 -3.11
N MET A 60 -14.37 -14.66 -2.68
CA MET A 60 -13.83 -15.40 -1.53
C MET A 60 -12.31 -15.57 -1.59
N ALA A 61 -11.75 -16.05 -2.70
CA ALA A 61 -10.31 -16.25 -2.84
C ALA A 61 -9.49 -14.94 -2.73
N ALA A 62 -10.07 -13.79 -3.11
CA ALA A 62 -9.44 -12.49 -2.94
C ALA A 62 -9.48 -12.04 -1.46
N LEU A 63 -10.59 -12.30 -0.74
CA LEU A 63 -10.70 -12.06 0.69
C LEU A 63 -9.72 -12.93 1.49
N GLU A 64 -9.59 -14.21 1.14
CA GLU A 64 -8.65 -15.16 1.74
C GLU A 64 -7.19 -14.71 1.52
N ALA A 65 -6.84 -14.34 0.28
CA ALA A 65 -5.51 -13.81 -0.02
C ALA A 65 -5.21 -12.54 0.79
N GLN A 66 -6.17 -11.60 0.87
CA GLN A 66 -6.01 -10.37 1.65
C GLN A 66 -5.89 -10.66 3.15
N ALA A 67 -6.63 -11.63 3.69
CA ALA A 67 -6.54 -12.02 5.09
C ALA A 67 -5.16 -12.59 5.44
N VAL A 68 -4.61 -13.46 4.58
CA VAL A 68 -3.24 -13.99 4.74
C VAL A 68 -2.21 -12.86 4.70
N LEU A 69 -2.32 -11.93 3.74
CA LEU A 69 -1.37 -10.81 3.62
C LEU A 69 -1.47 -9.83 4.78
N ALA A 70 -2.67 -9.47 5.20
CA ALA A 70 -2.86 -8.55 6.33
C ALA A 70 -2.30 -9.16 7.63
N ARG A 71 -2.50 -10.47 7.85
CA ARG A 71 -1.91 -11.21 8.98
C ARG A 71 -0.39 -11.24 8.90
N THR A 72 0.15 -11.57 7.73
CA THR A 72 1.61 -11.61 7.50
C THR A 72 2.23 -10.26 7.77
N TRP A 73 1.66 -9.20 7.21
CA TRP A 73 2.15 -7.84 7.39
C TRP A 73 2.10 -7.38 8.85
N ALA A 74 0.98 -7.67 9.54
CA ALA A 74 0.82 -7.31 10.95
C ALA A 74 1.88 -7.96 11.83
N LEU A 75 2.18 -9.24 11.61
CA LEU A 75 3.21 -9.98 12.35
C LEU A 75 4.62 -9.48 12.02
N ALA A 76 4.94 -9.29 10.73
CA ALA A 76 6.24 -8.78 10.29
C ALA A 76 6.53 -7.35 10.81
N ASN A 77 5.49 -6.56 11.09
CA ASN A 77 5.61 -5.16 11.49
C ASN A 77 5.19 -4.88 12.94
N SER A 78 5.00 -5.91 13.77
CA SER A 78 4.50 -5.77 15.15
C SER A 78 5.41 -4.97 16.08
N HIS A 79 6.64 -4.68 15.66
CA HIS A 79 7.60 -3.89 16.44
C HIS A 79 7.66 -2.40 16.06
N ARG A 80 6.83 -1.93 15.08
CA ARG A 80 6.93 -0.56 14.51
C ARG A 80 6.86 0.55 15.55
N PHE A 81 6.01 0.38 16.56
CA PHE A 81 5.77 1.36 17.62
C PHE A 81 6.15 0.80 18.99
N ALA A 82 7.17 -0.08 19.05
CA ALA A 82 7.62 -0.67 20.32
C ALA A 82 8.09 0.39 21.32
N ILE A 83 8.70 1.50 20.85
CA ILE A 83 9.09 2.64 21.69
C ILE A 83 7.88 3.28 22.38
N ASP A 84 6.75 3.36 21.69
CA ASP A 84 5.51 3.94 22.21
C ASP A 84 4.63 2.89 22.91
N GLY A 85 5.13 1.64 23.07
CA GLY A 85 4.48 0.58 23.83
C GLY A 85 3.25 -0.04 23.17
N TYR A 86 3.14 0.02 21.83
CA TYR A 86 2.10 -0.67 21.05
C TYR A 86 2.66 -1.25 19.74
N HIS A 87 1.85 -2.05 19.03
CA HIS A 87 2.30 -2.77 17.85
C HIS A 87 2.08 -1.97 16.56
N LEU A 88 0.85 -1.55 16.30
CA LEU A 88 0.41 -0.98 15.03
C LEU A 88 -0.49 0.23 15.24
N CYS A 89 -0.41 1.20 14.33
CA CYS A 89 -1.37 2.29 14.23
C CYS A 89 -2.65 1.83 13.48
N SER A 90 -3.70 2.64 13.52
CA SER A 90 -5.00 2.34 12.91
C SER A 90 -5.23 3.00 11.54
N ASP A 91 -4.23 3.67 11.00
CA ASP A 91 -4.30 4.45 9.76
C ASP A 91 -3.47 3.86 8.60
N THR A 92 -3.39 4.59 7.50
CA THR A 92 -2.69 4.19 6.28
C THR A 92 -1.16 4.06 6.40
N GLN A 93 -0.55 4.43 7.52
CA GLN A 93 0.88 4.13 7.79
C GLN A 93 1.07 2.65 8.13
N CYS A 94 0.02 2.00 8.64
CA CYS A 94 -0.02 0.58 8.92
C CYS A 94 -1.03 -0.10 8.00
N GLN A 95 -2.21 -0.41 8.51
CA GLN A 95 -3.36 -0.94 7.80
C GLN A 95 -4.59 -0.20 8.33
N VAL A 96 -5.49 0.21 7.45
CA VAL A 96 -6.71 0.90 7.88
C VAL A 96 -7.53 -0.05 8.74
N TYR A 97 -7.60 0.26 10.03
CA TYR A 97 -8.38 -0.51 11.01
C TYR A 97 -9.62 0.27 11.42
N SER A 98 -10.77 -0.35 11.36
CA SER A 98 -12.06 0.22 11.77
C SER A 98 -12.87 -0.82 12.54
N ASP A 99 -14.17 -0.55 12.76
CA ASP A 99 -15.07 -1.40 13.53
C ASP A 99 -15.17 -2.83 12.97
N PRO A 100 -14.67 -3.85 13.69
CA PRO A 100 -14.71 -5.24 13.23
C PRO A 100 -16.14 -5.80 12.98
N ARG A 101 -17.19 -5.14 13.52
CA ARG A 101 -18.58 -5.57 13.28
C ARG A 101 -19.04 -5.27 11.86
N GLN A 102 -18.34 -4.39 11.13
CA GLN A 102 -18.63 -4.10 9.72
C GLN A 102 -18.15 -5.21 8.78
N ALA A 103 -17.39 -6.20 9.28
CA ALA A 103 -17.04 -7.37 8.50
C ALA A 103 -18.29 -8.15 8.08
N SER A 104 -18.39 -8.49 6.80
CA SER A 104 -19.43 -9.39 6.28
C SER A 104 -19.17 -10.84 6.73
N ASP A 105 -20.17 -11.70 6.60
CA ASP A 105 -19.98 -13.13 6.87
C ASP A 105 -18.92 -13.75 5.95
N ALA A 106 -18.84 -13.30 4.70
CA ALA A 106 -17.82 -13.72 3.75
C ALA A 106 -16.40 -13.35 4.24
N VAL A 107 -16.21 -12.13 4.74
CA VAL A 107 -14.93 -11.71 5.35
C VAL A 107 -14.56 -12.59 6.55
N ARG A 108 -15.51 -12.81 7.48
CA ARG A 108 -15.28 -13.70 8.63
C ARG A 108 -14.97 -15.13 8.22
N GLN A 109 -15.64 -15.63 7.18
CA GLN A 109 -15.38 -16.95 6.62
C GLN A 109 -13.97 -17.04 6.05
N ALA A 110 -13.52 -16.08 5.25
CA ALA A 110 -12.19 -16.01 4.67
C ALA A 110 -11.10 -15.97 5.76
N ILE A 111 -11.28 -15.16 6.79
CA ILE A 111 -10.35 -15.08 7.94
C ILE A 111 -10.26 -16.43 8.66
N ARG A 112 -11.41 -17.08 8.94
CA ARG A 112 -11.42 -18.40 9.60
C ARG A 112 -10.79 -19.48 8.73
N ALA A 113 -11.07 -19.51 7.43
CA ALA A 113 -10.53 -20.50 6.49
C ALA A 113 -9.00 -20.42 6.37
N THR A 114 -8.43 -19.23 6.58
CA THR A 114 -6.99 -18.97 6.51
C THR A 114 -6.35 -18.72 7.88
N SER A 115 -7.03 -19.10 8.97
CA SER A 115 -6.57 -18.79 10.33
C SER A 115 -5.14 -19.27 10.58
N GLY A 116 -4.30 -18.37 11.11
CA GLY A 116 -2.89 -18.62 11.40
C GLY A 116 -1.99 -18.74 10.16
N GLN A 117 -2.52 -18.70 8.92
CA GLN A 117 -1.70 -18.81 7.72
C GLN A 117 -1.02 -17.47 7.38
N VAL A 118 0.27 -17.54 7.06
CA VAL A 118 1.12 -16.40 6.66
C VAL A 118 2.01 -16.79 5.48
N LEU A 119 2.47 -15.79 4.73
CA LEU A 119 3.54 -15.99 3.77
C LEU A 119 4.90 -15.81 4.44
N ALA A 120 5.83 -16.75 4.17
CA ALA A 120 7.18 -16.72 4.70
C ALA A 120 8.23 -16.83 3.59
N TRP A 121 9.38 -16.22 3.84
CA TRP A 121 10.63 -16.38 3.07
C TRP A 121 11.74 -16.73 4.05
N ASN A 122 12.45 -17.82 3.80
CA ASN A 122 13.49 -18.35 4.70
C ASN A 122 12.98 -18.57 6.15
N GLY A 123 11.72 -18.94 6.31
CA GLY A 123 11.12 -19.24 7.62
C GLY A 123 10.51 -18.03 8.33
N GLU A 124 10.77 -16.80 7.88
CA GLU A 124 10.27 -15.59 8.51
C GLU A 124 9.10 -14.97 7.71
N PRO A 125 8.10 -14.36 8.38
CA PRO A 125 7.02 -13.64 7.71
C PRO A 125 7.58 -12.53 6.80
N ILE A 126 7.09 -12.47 5.57
CA ILE A 126 7.54 -11.49 4.58
C ILE A 126 6.98 -10.09 4.83
N GLN A 127 7.59 -9.09 4.17
CA GLN A 127 6.96 -7.79 3.99
C GLN A 127 5.85 -7.90 2.93
N ALA A 128 4.63 -8.16 3.40
CA ALA A 128 3.47 -8.50 2.56
C ALA A 128 2.71 -7.24 2.11
N TRP A 129 3.35 -6.38 1.33
CA TRP A 129 2.73 -5.15 0.81
C TRP A 129 1.64 -5.43 -0.21
N TYR A 130 0.60 -4.62 -0.20
CA TYR A 130 -0.48 -4.65 -1.18
C TYR A 130 -0.97 -3.22 -1.50
N HIS A 131 -1.65 -3.08 -2.61
CA HIS A 131 -2.12 -1.78 -3.11
C HIS A 131 -3.33 -1.98 -4.02
N ALA A 132 -4.04 -0.90 -4.34
CA ALA A 132 -5.31 -0.98 -5.07
C ALA A 132 -5.15 -1.49 -6.50
N SER A 133 -4.18 -0.98 -7.29
CA SER A 133 -3.95 -1.39 -8.68
C SER A 133 -2.51 -1.12 -9.11
N ASN A 134 -1.85 -2.08 -9.73
CA ASN A 134 -0.49 -1.91 -10.27
C ASN A 134 -0.46 -1.35 -11.71
N GLY A 135 -1.62 -1.25 -12.39
CA GLY A 135 -1.70 -0.76 -13.76
C GLY A 135 -1.18 -1.74 -14.81
N GLY A 136 -1.06 -3.05 -14.47
CA GLY A 136 -0.61 -4.13 -15.36
C GLY A 136 0.88 -4.46 -15.23
N VAL A 137 1.62 -3.82 -14.31
CA VAL A 137 3.01 -4.09 -14.00
C VAL A 137 3.30 -3.91 -12.51
N MET A 138 3.82 -4.95 -11.87
CA MET A 138 4.29 -4.91 -10.49
C MET A 138 5.62 -4.16 -10.39
N ALA A 139 5.86 -3.49 -9.26
CA ALA A 139 7.12 -2.85 -8.92
C ALA A 139 7.97 -3.72 -7.98
N GLY A 140 9.27 -3.53 -8.00
CA GLY A 140 10.15 -3.95 -6.93
C GLY A 140 9.98 -3.06 -5.68
N GLY A 141 10.38 -3.56 -4.49
CA GLY A 141 10.32 -2.79 -3.25
C GLY A 141 11.20 -1.53 -3.31
N ASP A 142 12.34 -1.64 -3.94
CA ASP A 142 13.31 -0.57 -4.21
C ASP A 142 12.80 0.54 -5.15
N GLU A 143 11.68 0.30 -5.83
CA GLU A 143 11.02 1.31 -6.66
C GLU A 143 10.03 2.18 -5.88
N ALA A 144 9.64 1.78 -4.67
CA ALA A 144 8.73 2.53 -3.83
C ALA A 144 9.41 3.16 -2.60
N TRP A 145 10.41 2.46 -2.06
CA TRP A 145 11.10 2.86 -0.84
C TRP A 145 12.63 2.76 -0.99
N ALA A 146 13.36 3.51 -0.16
CA ALA A 146 14.82 3.42 -0.07
C ALA A 146 15.21 2.14 0.70
N MET A 147 15.20 1.00 0.00
CA MET A 147 15.50 -0.32 0.54
C MET A 147 16.16 -1.21 -0.52
N ASP A 148 16.77 -2.28 -0.07
CA ASP A 148 17.31 -3.29 -0.97
C ASP A 148 16.18 -4.05 -1.68
N SER A 149 16.48 -4.53 -2.89
CA SER A 149 15.56 -5.35 -3.66
C SER A 149 15.30 -6.69 -2.97
N LEU A 150 14.04 -7.08 -2.85
CA LEU A 150 13.65 -8.35 -2.25
C LEU A 150 13.27 -9.37 -3.34
N PRO A 151 13.72 -10.64 -3.21
CA PRO A 151 13.57 -11.62 -4.29
C PRO A 151 12.11 -11.97 -4.60
N TYR A 152 11.21 -11.84 -3.66
CA TYR A 152 9.79 -12.15 -3.80
C TYR A 152 8.91 -10.96 -4.23
N VAL A 153 9.46 -9.74 -4.38
CA VAL A 153 8.76 -8.54 -4.90
C VAL A 153 9.64 -7.82 -5.92
N GLN A 154 9.64 -8.34 -7.15
CA GLN A 154 10.39 -7.81 -8.29
C GLN A 154 9.47 -7.17 -9.31
N ALA A 155 10.02 -6.25 -10.13
CA ALA A 155 9.28 -5.72 -11.27
C ALA A 155 8.89 -6.83 -12.24
N ARG A 156 7.58 -6.95 -12.55
CA ARG A 156 7.05 -8.04 -13.35
C ARG A 156 5.72 -7.65 -14.00
N ALA A 157 5.48 -8.14 -15.23
CA ALA A 157 4.19 -8.00 -15.89
C ALA A 157 3.07 -8.69 -15.09
N ASP A 158 1.91 -8.05 -14.99
CA ASP A 158 0.72 -8.57 -14.31
C ASP A 158 -0.43 -8.74 -15.29
N GLY A 159 -0.53 -9.95 -15.87
CA GLY A 159 -1.53 -10.25 -16.88
C GLY A 159 -1.42 -11.67 -17.45
N SER A 160 -2.19 -11.92 -18.49
CA SER A 160 -2.17 -13.17 -19.27
C SER A 160 -0.82 -13.42 -19.95
N ALA A 161 -0.61 -14.62 -20.47
CA ALA A 161 0.60 -14.95 -21.22
C ALA A 161 0.84 -13.96 -22.39
N ALA A 162 -0.21 -13.56 -23.11
CA ALA A 162 -0.11 -12.57 -24.18
C ALA A 162 0.34 -11.19 -23.68
N TRP A 163 -0.15 -10.76 -22.50
CA TRP A 163 0.29 -9.53 -21.85
C TRP A 163 1.76 -9.59 -21.45
N VAL A 164 2.17 -10.70 -20.81
CA VAL A 164 3.56 -10.92 -20.36
C VAL A 164 4.52 -10.96 -21.55
N ASN A 165 4.21 -11.74 -22.58
CA ASN A 165 5.04 -11.86 -23.78
C ASN A 165 5.16 -10.55 -24.58
N GLY A 166 4.18 -9.67 -24.48
CA GLY A 166 4.19 -8.34 -25.12
C GLY A 166 4.86 -7.25 -24.28
N MET A 167 5.48 -7.58 -23.13
CA MET A 167 6.14 -6.61 -22.25
C MET A 167 7.63 -6.87 -22.16
N VAL A 168 8.42 -5.83 -22.36
CA VAL A 168 9.88 -5.87 -22.18
C VAL A 168 10.23 -5.08 -20.91
N LEU A 169 10.90 -5.73 -19.97
CA LEU A 169 11.45 -5.11 -18.77
C LEU A 169 12.98 -5.15 -18.81
N PRO A 170 13.68 -4.14 -18.28
CA PRO A 170 13.15 -2.96 -17.58
C PRO A 170 12.64 -1.86 -18.53
N MET A 171 11.60 -1.15 -18.17
CA MET A 171 11.06 0.03 -18.88
C MET A 171 11.69 1.31 -18.33
N LYS A 172 12.81 1.74 -18.90
CA LYS A 172 13.57 2.91 -18.39
C LYS A 172 13.34 4.20 -19.16
N ASP A 173 12.57 4.16 -20.23
CA ASP A 173 12.28 5.32 -21.08
C ASP A 173 10.78 5.62 -21.18
N ALA A 174 10.45 6.85 -21.55
CA ALA A 174 9.07 7.32 -21.64
C ALA A 174 8.27 6.60 -22.74
N SER A 175 8.91 6.16 -23.82
CA SER A 175 8.23 5.51 -24.95
C SER A 175 7.74 4.12 -24.56
N SER A 176 8.57 3.33 -23.86
CA SER A 176 8.19 2.02 -23.32
C SER A 176 7.01 2.12 -22.35
N VAL A 177 7.04 3.12 -21.46
CA VAL A 177 5.93 3.39 -20.52
C VAL A 177 4.68 3.84 -21.28
N SER A 178 4.79 4.71 -22.27
CA SER A 178 3.67 5.13 -23.11
C SER A 178 3.03 3.95 -23.84
N GLY A 179 3.86 3.03 -24.38
CA GLY A 179 3.41 1.80 -25.00
C GLY A 179 2.64 0.89 -24.03
N LEU A 180 3.10 0.76 -22.78
CA LEU A 180 2.35 0.06 -21.71
C LEU A 180 1.02 0.74 -21.42
N LEU A 181 1.02 2.07 -21.26
CA LEU A 181 -0.18 2.82 -20.88
C LEU A 181 -1.25 2.86 -21.98
N ALA A 182 -0.87 2.71 -23.24
CA ALA A 182 -1.79 2.61 -24.37
C ALA A 182 -2.54 1.27 -24.44
N ARG A 183 -2.13 0.26 -23.67
CA ARG A 183 -2.68 -1.09 -23.66
C ARG A 183 -3.41 -1.39 -22.35
N SER A 184 -4.40 -2.27 -22.42
CA SER A 184 -5.09 -2.82 -21.25
C SER A 184 -5.48 -4.28 -21.43
N GLU A 185 -5.69 -4.71 -22.68
CA GLU A 185 -6.13 -6.07 -23.00
C GLU A 185 -5.11 -7.11 -22.52
N GLY A 186 -5.59 -8.08 -21.74
CA GLY A 186 -4.78 -9.14 -21.18
C GLY A 186 -4.14 -8.82 -19.81
N ALA A 187 -4.11 -7.57 -19.36
CA ALA A 187 -3.70 -7.24 -18.00
C ALA A 187 -4.75 -7.67 -16.97
N TYR A 188 -4.31 -7.93 -15.73
CA TYR A 188 -5.23 -8.21 -14.63
C TYR A 188 -5.68 -6.93 -13.92
N GLY A 189 -6.93 -6.93 -13.43
CA GLY A 189 -7.49 -5.81 -12.68
C GLY A 189 -7.82 -4.56 -13.51
N THR A 190 -8.05 -4.70 -14.81
CA THR A 190 -8.37 -3.59 -15.73
C THR A 190 -9.66 -2.85 -15.39
N ASN A 191 -10.59 -3.48 -14.66
CA ASN A 191 -11.84 -2.88 -14.23
C ASN A 191 -11.69 -1.82 -13.13
N HIS A 192 -10.50 -1.68 -12.55
CA HIS A 192 -10.26 -0.67 -11.53
C HIS A 192 -10.29 0.75 -12.14
N PRO A 193 -11.04 1.72 -11.57
CA PRO A 193 -11.22 3.06 -12.16
C PRO A 193 -9.92 3.85 -12.40
N ARG A 194 -8.85 3.48 -11.69
CA ARG A 194 -7.52 4.07 -11.84
C ARG A 194 -6.51 3.13 -12.48
N PHE A 195 -6.97 2.09 -13.19
CA PHE A 195 -6.08 1.25 -13.99
C PHE A 195 -5.33 2.09 -15.04
N ARG A 196 -6.06 3.07 -15.62
CA ARG A 196 -5.49 4.18 -16.42
C ARG A 196 -6.06 5.50 -15.90
N TRP A 197 -5.24 6.53 -15.89
CA TRP A 197 -5.65 7.84 -15.40
C TRP A 197 -4.88 8.96 -16.09
N SER A 198 -5.47 10.16 -16.10
CA SER A 198 -4.84 11.40 -16.54
C SER A 198 -5.08 12.49 -15.50
N ARG A 199 -4.08 13.31 -15.23
CA ARG A 199 -4.15 14.47 -14.32
C ARG A 199 -3.37 15.64 -14.92
N THR A 200 -3.96 16.81 -14.84
CA THR A 200 -3.30 18.06 -15.29
C THR A 200 -2.98 18.92 -14.07
N TYR A 201 -1.78 19.47 -14.06
CA TYR A 201 -1.31 20.41 -13.06
C TYR A 201 -0.89 21.70 -13.73
N SER A 202 -1.25 22.86 -13.14
CA SER A 202 -0.61 24.14 -13.42
C SER A 202 0.62 24.32 -12.52
N ALA A 203 1.53 25.24 -12.91
CA ALA A 203 2.68 25.64 -12.09
C ALA A 203 2.24 26.06 -10.68
N GLY A 204 1.14 26.81 -10.55
CA GLY A 204 0.60 27.22 -9.26
C GLY A 204 0.14 26.03 -8.39
N GLN A 205 -0.42 24.97 -8.98
CA GLN A 205 -0.81 23.75 -8.24
C GLN A 205 0.40 22.94 -7.79
N VAL A 206 1.45 22.87 -8.60
CA VAL A 206 2.72 22.22 -8.22
C VAL A 206 3.37 23.01 -7.08
N ALA A 207 3.51 24.33 -7.20
CA ALA A 207 4.06 25.20 -6.15
C ALA A 207 3.26 25.08 -4.83
N GLN A 208 1.93 24.99 -4.89
CA GLN A 208 1.09 24.77 -3.71
C GLN A 208 1.37 23.42 -3.06
N ALA A 209 1.55 22.37 -3.87
CA ALA A 209 1.84 21.02 -3.37
C ALA A 209 3.21 20.97 -2.67
N LEU A 210 4.23 21.61 -3.23
CA LEU A 210 5.57 21.72 -2.63
C LEU A 210 5.50 22.48 -1.28
N ARG A 211 4.84 23.63 -1.23
CA ARG A 211 4.64 24.39 0.02
C ARG A 211 3.94 23.56 1.10
N ALA A 212 2.90 22.82 0.73
CA ALA A 212 2.17 21.97 1.65
C ALA A 212 3.02 20.80 2.20
N ALA A 213 4.09 20.44 1.48
CA ALA A 213 5.07 19.44 1.89
C ALA A 213 6.27 20.05 2.64
N GLY A 214 6.31 21.36 2.87
CA GLY A 214 7.43 22.06 3.51
C GLY A 214 8.69 22.14 2.65
N LEU A 215 8.56 22.03 1.31
CA LEU A 215 9.64 22.07 0.35
C LEU A 215 9.80 23.47 -0.25
N PRO A 216 10.98 23.83 -0.81
CA PRO A 216 11.18 25.06 -1.57
C PRO A 216 10.07 25.22 -2.64
N SER A 217 9.54 26.41 -2.80
CA SER A 217 8.36 26.65 -3.64
C SER A 217 8.45 27.96 -4.40
N GLY A 218 9.26 27.94 -5.46
CA GLY A 218 9.24 28.96 -6.51
C GLY A 218 8.08 28.79 -7.49
N VAL A 219 8.14 29.42 -8.64
CA VAL A 219 7.27 29.15 -9.78
C VAL A 219 7.92 28.01 -10.59
N PRO A 220 7.32 26.82 -10.66
CA PRO A 220 7.84 25.73 -11.47
C PRO A 220 7.88 26.11 -12.96
N ASP A 221 9.01 25.82 -13.61
CA ASP A 221 9.29 26.08 -15.03
C ASP A 221 9.28 24.80 -15.86
N ASP A 222 9.94 23.72 -15.37
CA ASP A 222 9.93 22.42 -16.02
C ASP A 222 9.80 21.27 -15.01
N LEU A 223 9.26 20.15 -15.47
CA LEU A 223 9.14 18.91 -14.73
C LEU A 223 9.81 17.78 -15.52
N ARG A 224 10.95 17.30 -15.05
CA ARG A 224 11.77 16.31 -15.75
C ARG A 224 11.84 14.99 -14.98
N VAL A 225 11.56 13.90 -15.69
CA VAL A 225 11.78 12.54 -15.14
C VAL A 225 13.25 12.18 -15.28
N GLU A 226 13.97 12.18 -14.16
CA GLU A 226 15.41 11.91 -14.12
C GLU A 226 15.70 10.40 -14.09
N LYS A 227 14.85 9.62 -13.42
CA LYS A 227 15.10 8.18 -13.25
C LYS A 227 13.82 7.38 -13.22
N ARG A 228 13.86 6.21 -13.88
CA ARG A 228 12.80 5.19 -13.81
C ARG A 228 13.34 3.87 -13.27
N GLY A 229 12.49 3.15 -12.56
CA GLY A 229 12.70 1.78 -12.14
C GLY A 229 12.44 0.76 -13.26
N ALA A 230 12.61 -0.51 -12.94
CA ALA A 230 12.40 -1.59 -13.88
C ALA A 230 10.94 -1.69 -14.35
N SER A 231 9.97 -1.37 -13.48
CA SER A 231 8.54 -1.34 -13.81
C SER A 231 8.10 -0.12 -14.63
N GLY A 232 9.00 0.81 -14.94
CA GLY A 232 8.70 2.08 -15.60
C GLY A 232 8.25 3.18 -14.64
N ARG A 233 8.12 2.90 -13.33
CA ARG A 233 7.78 3.92 -12.33
C ARG A 233 8.87 4.96 -12.21
N VAL A 234 8.45 6.22 -12.04
CA VAL A 234 9.34 7.34 -11.80
C VAL A 234 9.93 7.21 -10.39
N LEU A 235 11.26 7.14 -10.32
CA LEU A 235 12.03 7.08 -9.08
C LEU A 235 12.57 8.45 -8.66
N ALA A 236 12.78 9.33 -9.64
CA ALA A 236 13.24 10.69 -9.42
C ALA A 236 12.56 11.63 -10.42
N LEU A 237 11.93 12.68 -9.89
CA LEU A 237 11.28 13.75 -10.62
C LEU A 237 11.92 15.05 -10.19
N ASP A 238 12.59 15.71 -11.12
CA ASP A 238 13.14 17.05 -10.95
C ASP A 238 12.11 18.10 -11.30
N ILE A 239 12.02 19.15 -10.49
CA ILE A 239 11.13 20.29 -10.67
C ILE A 239 12.01 21.52 -10.71
N GLU A 240 12.30 22.02 -11.91
CA GLU A 240 13.04 23.25 -12.13
C GLU A 240 12.16 24.45 -11.79
N MET A 241 12.77 25.52 -11.28
CA MET A 241 12.10 26.75 -10.91
C MET A 241 12.55 27.90 -11.81
N THR A 242 11.66 28.87 -12.04
CA THR A 242 12.02 30.08 -12.78
C THR A 242 13.06 30.93 -12.05
N GLY A 243 13.98 31.55 -12.78
CA GLY A 243 15.03 32.41 -12.23
C GLY A 243 16.03 31.66 -11.37
N ASP A 244 16.45 32.26 -10.23
CA ASP A 244 17.42 31.69 -9.30
C ASP A 244 16.75 30.77 -8.25
N GLY A 245 15.55 30.29 -8.53
CA GLY A 245 14.81 29.38 -7.63
C GLY A 245 15.52 28.02 -7.52
N GLU A 246 15.61 27.50 -6.29
CA GLU A 246 16.20 26.19 -6.03
C GLU A 246 15.32 25.07 -6.62
N ALA A 247 15.91 24.20 -7.44
CA ALA A 247 15.24 23.03 -8.00
C ALA A 247 14.87 22.02 -6.90
N VAL A 248 13.78 21.29 -7.06
CA VAL A 248 13.30 20.31 -6.10
C VAL A 248 13.30 18.92 -6.71
N LEU A 249 14.12 18.03 -6.15
CA LEU A 249 14.14 16.62 -6.53
C LEU A 249 13.20 15.81 -5.63
N LEU A 250 12.10 15.35 -6.19
CA LEU A 250 11.20 14.40 -5.52
C LEU A 250 11.60 12.95 -5.84
N GLN A 251 11.58 12.08 -4.83
CA GLN A 251 12.04 10.70 -4.98
C GLN A 251 11.00 9.67 -4.52
N LEU A 252 10.98 8.53 -5.22
CA LEU A 252 10.20 7.33 -4.87
C LEU A 252 8.71 7.66 -4.60
N ASP A 253 8.12 7.03 -3.58
CA ASP A 253 6.71 7.29 -3.21
C ASP A 253 6.48 8.74 -2.71
N GLY A 254 7.54 9.45 -2.35
CA GLY A 254 7.51 10.89 -2.04
C GLY A 254 6.94 11.74 -3.17
N ILE A 255 7.18 11.36 -4.43
CA ILE A 255 6.61 12.02 -5.63
C ILE A 255 5.07 12.07 -5.53
N ARG A 256 4.46 10.91 -5.28
CA ARG A 256 3.00 10.76 -5.18
C ARG A 256 2.43 11.43 -3.94
N ARG A 257 3.15 11.37 -2.82
CA ARG A 257 2.73 11.99 -1.55
C ARG A 257 2.76 13.51 -1.62
N THR A 258 3.78 14.07 -2.24
CA THR A 258 3.91 15.52 -2.45
C THR A 258 2.88 16.02 -3.46
N LEU A 259 2.83 15.40 -4.65
CA LEU A 259 1.83 15.71 -5.66
C LEU A 259 0.53 14.92 -5.40
N ARG A 260 -0.19 15.24 -4.34
CA ARG A 260 -1.31 14.49 -3.72
C ARG A 260 -2.44 14.02 -4.64
N ARG A 261 -2.47 14.46 -5.91
CA ARG A 261 -3.45 14.02 -6.90
C ARG A 261 -2.93 12.89 -7.80
N LEU A 262 -1.65 12.54 -7.72
CA LEU A 262 -1.09 11.44 -8.50
C LEU A 262 -1.46 10.09 -7.86
N PRO A 263 -2.21 9.24 -8.58
CA PRO A 263 -2.59 7.94 -8.06
C PRO A 263 -1.40 6.99 -7.86
N SER A 264 -0.38 7.06 -8.71
CA SER A 264 0.82 6.22 -8.70
C SER A 264 2.02 6.97 -9.25
N THR A 265 3.20 6.37 -9.18
CA THR A 265 4.43 6.85 -9.84
C THR A 265 4.64 6.26 -11.24
N LEU A 266 3.72 5.44 -11.74
CA LEU A 266 3.72 4.91 -13.11
C LEU A 266 3.05 5.91 -14.05
N PHE A 267 3.82 6.83 -14.63
CA PHE A 267 3.29 7.86 -15.54
C PHE A 267 4.33 8.36 -16.55
N VAL A 268 3.83 9.03 -17.58
CA VAL A 268 4.59 9.93 -18.46
C VAL A 268 4.05 11.36 -18.31
N ILE A 269 4.90 12.35 -18.58
CA ILE A 269 4.56 13.77 -18.53
C ILE A 269 4.50 14.30 -19.95
N GLU A 270 3.47 15.08 -20.23
CA GLU A 270 3.27 15.84 -21.46
C GLU A 270 3.20 17.32 -21.10
N THR A 271 4.08 18.14 -21.65
CA THR A 271 4.05 19.60 -21.49
C THR A 271 2.97 20.20 -22.40
N LEU A 272 1.97 20.85 -21.82
CA LEU A 272 0.85 21.47 -22.52
C LEU A 272 1.05 22.95 -22.82
N GLY A 273 2.07 23.55 -22.24
CA GLY A 273 2.41 24.97 -22.35
C GLY A 273 3.43 25.36 -21.28
N PRO A 274 3.81 26.62 -21.15
CA PRO A 274 4.90 27.05 -20.29
C PRO A 274 4.63 26.85 -18.79
N ASP A 275 3.36 26.68 -18.39
CA ASP A 275 2.94 26.60 -17.00
C ASP A 275 2.03 25.41 -16.69
N ARG A 276 1.97 24.41 -17.59
CA ARG A 276 0.98 23.33 -17.47
C ARG A 276 1.49 21.99 -17.99
N TRP A 277 1.31 20.94 -17.20
CA TRP A 277 1.72 19.56 -17.51
C TRP A 277 0.57 18.60 -17.34
N ARG A 278 0.50 17.63 -18.24
CA ARG A 278 -0.40 16.47 -18.15
C ARG A 278 0.38 15.22 -17.77
N PHE A 279 -0.06 14.56 -16.73
CA PHE A 279 0.44 13.27 -16.30
C PHE A 279 -0.54 12.19 -16.78
N ASN A 280 -0.09 11.33 -17.66
CA ASN A 280 -0.83 10.16 -18.11
C ASN A 280 -0.22 8.92 -17.44
N GLY A 281 -1.02 8.15 -16.72
CA GLY A 281 -0.46 7.09 -15.89
C GLY A 281 -1.38 5.89 -15.69
N GLY A 282 -0.88 4.92 -14.94
CA GLY A 282 -1.58 3.68 -14.62
C GLY A 282 -1.41 3.23 -13.18
N GLY A 283 -2.46 2.60 -12.63
CA GLY A 283 -2.47 2.05 -11.29
C GLY A 283 -2.79 3.05 -10.18
N PHE A 284 -2.94 2.52 -8.97
CA PHE A 284 -3.21 3.28 -7.75
C PHE A 284 -2.49 2.66 -6.55
N GLY A 285 -1.58 3.41 -5.96
CA GLY A 285 -0.69 3.00 -4.87
C GLY A 285 0.76 2.83 -5.33
N HIS A 286 1.57 2.20 -4.47
CA HIS A 286 3.02 2.03 -4.68
C HIS A 286 3.38 0.97 -5.74
N GLY A 287 2.50 0.03 -6.03
CA GLY A 287 2.70 -0.98 -7.07
C GLY A 287 3.47 -2.23 -6.65
N VAL A 288 3.91 -2.34 -5.40
CA VAL A 288 4.70 -3.46 -4.86
C VAL A 288 3.80 -4.52 -4.26
N GLY A 289 4.08 -5.80 -4.51
CA GLY A 289 3.31 -6.93 -3.99
C GLY A 289 1.93 -7.08 -4.64
N LEU A 290 0.91 -7.45 -3.86
CA LEU A 290 -0.40 -7.78 -4.41
C LEU A 290 -1.17 -6.55 -4.90
N SER A 291 -1.65 -6.62 -6.15
CA SER A 291 -2.68 -5.73 -6.69
C SER A 291 -4.06 -6.23 -6.27
N GLN A 292 -4.79 -5.46 -5.46
CA GLN A 292 -6.14 -5.83 -5.01
C GLN A 292 -7.10 -6.00 -6.20
N ALA A 293 -7.04 -5.08 -7.17
CA ALA A 293 -7.83 -5.19 -8.39
C ALA A 293 -7.49 -6.45 -9.20
N GLY A 294 -6.19 -6.80 -9.29
CA GLY A 294 -5.73 -8.03 -9.92
C GLY A 294 -6.18 -9.27 -9.17
N ALA A 295 -6.08 -9.29 -7.84
CA ALA A 295 -6.54 -10.39 -7.01
C ALA A 295 -8.06 -10.65 -7.17
N ILE A 296 -8.87 -9.59 -7.22
CA ILE A 296 -10.32 -9.68 -7.48
C ILE A 296 -10.59 -10.27 -8.87
N ASP A 297 -9.88 -9.82 -9.90
CA ASP A 297 -10.02 -10.33 -11.27
C ASP A 297 -9.61 -11.81 -11.36
N LEU A 298 -8.48 -12.19 -10.75
CA LEU A 298 -7.99 -13.58 -10.72
C LEU A 298 -8.94 -14.50 -9.95
N ALA A 299 -9.48 -14.06 -8.81
CA ALA A 299 -10.48 -14.80 -8.04
C ALA A 299 -11.78 -14.99 -8.85
N ALA A 300 -12.24 -13.96 -9.58
CA ALA A 300 -13.38 -14.05 -10.47
C ALA A 300 -13.15 -15.03 -11.65
N ARG A 301 -11.89 -15.26 -12.04
CA ARG A 301 -11.47 -16.28 -13.03
C ARG A 301 -11.30 -17.68 -12.42
N GLY A 302 -11.66 -17.88 -11.14
CA GLY A 302 -11.61 -19.18 -10.47
C GLY A 302 -10.22 -19.55 -9.91
N TRP A 303 -9.30 -18.59 -9.74
CA TRP A 303 -8.04 -18.89 -9.06
C TRP A 303 -8.26 -19.05 -7.55
N SER A 304 -7.57 -20.01 -6.93
CA SER A 304 -7.53 -20.12 -5.48
C SER A 304 -6.66 -19.02 -4.86
N PHE A 305 -6.84 -18.77 -3.58
CA PHE A 305 -6.05 -17.74 -2.89
C PHE A 305 -4.56 -18.09 -2.86
N GLU A 306 -4.19 -19.38 -2.75
CA GLU A 306 -2.79 -19.81 -2.79
C GLU A 306 -2.15 -19.49 -4.14
N ARG A 307 -2.89 -19.72 -5.24
CA ARG A 307 -2.43 -19.40 -6.59
C ARG A 307 -2.28 -17.88 -6.78
N ILE A 308 -3.20 -17.09 -6.23
CA ILE A 308 -3.12 -15.62 -6.24
C ILE A 308 -1.88 -15.16 -5.46
N LEU A 309 -1.68 -15.67 -4.24
CA LEU A 309 -0.51 -15.34 -3.43
C LEU A 309 0.80 -15.73 -4.11
N SER A 310 0.90 -16.93 -4.66
CA SER A 310 2.07 -17.39 -5.41
C SER A 310 2.36 -16.56 -6.67
N HIS A 311 1.31 -16.00 -7.30
CA HIS A 311 1.47 -15.08 -8.43
C HIS A 311 2.09 -13.76 -7.99
N TYR A 312 1.68 -13.17 -6.88
CA TYR A 312 2.18 -11.87 -6.44
C TYR A 312 3.47 -11.96 -5.60
N TYR A 313 3.73 -13.10 -4.97
CA TYR A 313 4.93 -13.34 -4.13
C TYR A 313 5.60 -14.67 -4.48
N PRO A 314 6.22 -14.74 -5.68
CA PRO A 314 6.87 -15.98 -6.11
C PRO A 314 8.00 -16.41 -5.18
N GLY A 315 8.13 -17.72 -4.98
CA GLY A 315 9.17 -18.31 -4.15
C GLY A 315 8.92 -18.23 -2.65
N THR A 316 7.83 -17.58 -2.19
CA THR A 316 7.40 -17.64 -0.79
C THR A 316 6.66 -18.93 -0.48
N THR A 317 6.61 -19.30 0.78
CA THR A 317 5.85 -20.45 1.27
C THR A 317 4.69 -20.00 2.13
N LEU A 318 3.52 -20.61 1.93
CA LEU A 318 2.39 -20.49 2.85
C LEU A 318 2.66 -21.41 4.05
N THR A 319 2.74 -20.83 5.25
CA THR A 319 3.01 -21.57 6.49
C THR A 319 2.02 -21.16 7.57
N SER A 320 1.93 -21.93 8.64
CA SER A 320 1.06 -21.64 9.78
C SER A 320 1.88 -21.16 10.96
N VAL A 321 1.54 -20.01 11.48
CA VAL A 321 2.02 -19.55 12.79
C VAL A 321 1.03 -20.04 13.86
N ARG A 322 1.54 -20.72 14.89
CA ARG A 322 0.71 -21.01 16.05
C ARG A 322 0.43 -19.70 16.77
N PRO A 323 -0.81 -19.44 17.21
CA PRO A 323 -1.05 -18.34 18.13
C PRO A 323 -0.12 -18.56 19.33
N SER A 324 0.89 -17.69 19.47
CA SER A 324 1.68 -17.73 20.69
C SER A 324 0.76 -17.31 21.84
N SER A 325 0.61 -18.15 22.85
CA SER A 325 0.03 -17.81 24.14
C SER A 325 0.95 -16.89 24.96
N SER A 326 1.92 -16.24 24.31
CA SER A 326 2.88 -15.36 24.97
C SER A 326 2.26 -13.99 25.22
N SER A 327 1.97 -13.71 26.48
CA SER A 327 1.97 -12.40 27.09
C SER A 327 3.13 -11.55 26.54
N LEU A 328 2.87 -10.27 26.25
CA LEU A 328 3.85 -9.28 25.85
C LEU A 328 5.13 -9.38 26.70
N PRO A 329 6.33 -9.33 26.11
CA PRO A 329 7.55 -9.12 26.88
C PRO A 329 7.47 -7.72 27.49
N GLY A 330 7.34 -7.62 28.83
CA GLY A 330 7.31 -6.33 29.52
C GLY A 330 6.43 -6.27 30.77
N GLN A 331 5.89 -7.38 31.27
CA GLN A 331 5.42 -7.44 32.66
C GLN A 331 6.49 -8.17 33.49
N ALA A 332 7.45 -7.42 34.01
CA ALA A 332 8.16 -7.82 35.22
C ALA A 332 7.23 -7.58 36.43
N PRO A 333 7.30 -8.43 37.49
CA PRO A 333 6.43 -8.39 38.65
C PRO A 333 6.49 -7.10 39.44
#